data_57f0777bf9f89f28f9e2e164b42aa92d
#
_entry.id   57f0777bf9f89f28f9e2e164b42aa92d
#
_cell.length_a   1.000
_cell.length_b   1.000
_cell.length_c   1.000
_cell.angle_alpha   90.00
_cell.angle_beta   90.00
_cell.angle_gamma   90.00
#
_symmetry.space_group_name_H-M   'P 1'
#
loop_
_entity.id
_entity.type
_entity.pdbx_description
1 polymer ?
#
loop_
_entity_poly.entity_id
_entity_poly.type
_entity_poly.pdbx_seq_one_letter_code
_entity_poly.pdbx_strand_id
1 'polypeptide(L)'
;MTPVAVAVLLGAGAAGANAAVPSKVVVKEKHSVKMTPNRYIQDGMRFDRDVYRVKSGGTVQFKMTAPQEGPHTFTVVARKDLPKNAKQTFNCVICNKLAIAHGADPNSEAPPKFLFLENGVGQNTAPKLDRPGDSAFLAPQKGAAVNFKVTARKGAILRFMCLVHPWMQATLEVR
;
A
#
# COMPACT_ATOMS: atom_id res chain seq x y z
N MET A 1 60.39 -36.67 9.97
CA MET A 1 59.81 -35.36 10.24
C MET A 1 59.10 -34.88 8.96
N THR A 2 57.81 -35.05 8.91
CA THR A 2 56.94 -34.69 7.72
C THR A 2 56.30 -33.32 7.94
N PRO A 3 56.40 -32.38 7.03
CA PRO A 3 55.76 -31.08 7.21
C PRO A 3 54.27 -31.17 6.93
N VAL A 4 53.44 -30.61 7.83
CA VAL A 4 52.02 -30.45 7.69
C VAL A 4 51.77 -29.14 6.94
N ALA A 5 51.14 -29.21 5.75
CA ALA A 5 50.72 -28.06 4.99
C ALA A 5 49.35 -27.59 5.50
N VAL A 6 49.28 -26.37 6.04
CA VAL A 6 48.03 -25.70 6.42
C VAL A 6 47.45 -24.99 5.18
N ALA A 7 46.34 -25.51 4.68
CA ALA A 7 45.58 -24.82 3.60
C ALA A 7 44.71 -23.73 4.23
N VAL A 8 44.99 -22.48 3.93
CA VAL A 8 44.15 -21.32 4.28
C VAL A 8 43.03 -21.21 3.23
N LEU A 9 41.81 -21.57 3.60
CA LEU A 9 40.61 -21.31 2.80
C LEU A 9 40.26 -19.84 2.91
N LEU A 10 40.56 -19.08 1.87
CA LEU A 10 40.04 -17.73 1.66
C LEU A 10 38.56 -17.83 1.32
N GLY A 11 37.69 -17.54 2.30
CA GLY A 11 36.26 -17.44 2.10
C GLY A 11 35.95 -16.25 1.20
N ALA A 12 35.51 -16.50 -0.04
CA ALA A 12 34.97 -15.50 -0.92
C ALA A 12 33.62 -15.00 -0.32
N GLY A 13 33.65 -13.86 0.34
CA GLY A 13 32.45 -13.17 0.79
C GLY A 13 31.59 -12.85 -0.40
N ALA A 14 30.42 -13.51 -0.52
CA ALA A 14 29.40 -13.13 -1.49
C ALA A 14 28.92 -11.71 -1.19
N ALA A 15 29.42 -10.73 -1.95
CA ALA A 15 28.87 -9.39 -1.95
C ALA A 15 27.42 -9.49 -2.42
N GLY A 16 26.47 -9.37 -1.50
CA GLY A 16 25.05 -9.34 -1.82
C GLY A 16 24.79 -8.25 -2.85
N ALA A 17 24.40 -8.66 -4.06
CA ALA A 17 24.06 -7.73 -5.11
C ALA A 17 22.91 -6.85 -4.61
N ASN A 18 23.19 -5.58 -4.33
CA ASN A 18 22.17 -4.58 -4.02
C ASN A 18 21.28 -4.42 -5.27
N ALA A 19 20.13 -5.10 -5.27
CA ALA A 19 19.17 -4.97 -6.35
C ALA A 19 18.84 -3.49 -6.59
N ALA A 20 18.96 -3.04 -7.83
CA ALA A 20 18.71 -1.65 -8.18
C ALA A 20 17.26 -1.27 -7.81
N VAL A 21 17.10 -0.13 -7.15
CA VAL A 21 15.77 0.38 -6.80
C VAL A 21 14.98 0.68 -8.08
N PRO A 22 13.78 0.15 -8.27
CA PRO A 22 13.03 0.36 -9.50
C PRO A 22 12.51 1.79 -9.63
N SER A 23 12.40 2.26 -10.87
CA SER A 23 11.73 3.53 -11.20
C SER A 23 10.20 3.40 -11.24
N LYS A 24 9.69 2.18 -11.35
CA LYS A 24 8.25 1.87 -11.29
C LYS A 24 8.01 0.67 -10.39
N VAL A 25 7.01 0.78 -9.53
CA VAL A 25 6.52 -0.33 -8.71
C VAL A 25 5.02 -0.50 -8.89
N VAL A 26 4.55 -1.75 -8.90
CA VAL A 26 3.13 -2.09 -8.97
C VAL A 26 2.68 -2.57 -7.60
N VAL A 27 1.63 -1.96 -7.09
CA VAL A 27 0.92 -2.34 -5.86
C VAL A 27 -0.37 -3.02 -6.28
N LYS A 28 -0.60 -4.21 -5.75
CA LYS A 28 -1.79 -5.02 -6.01
C LYS A 28 -2.39 -5.45 -4.68
N GLU A 29 -3.68 -5.75 -4.70
CA GLU A 29 -4.32 -6.47 -3.60
C GLU A 29 -4.11 -7.98 -3.75
N LYS A 30 -4.13 -8.68 -2.63
CA LYS A 30 -4.27 -10.13 -2.51
C LYS A 30 -5.43 -10.43 -1.59
N HIS A 31 -6.21 -11.42 -2.00
CA HIS A 31 -7.35 -11.90 -1.24
C HIS A 31 -7.14 -13.34 -0.78
N SER A 32 -7.60 -13.63 0.42
CA SER A 32 -7.77 -14.98 0.92
C SER A 32 -8.86 -14.98 1.99
N VAL A 33 -9.87 -15.83 1.85
CA VAL A 33 -10.90 -16.04 2.88
C VAL A 33 -10.79 -17.45 3.43
N LYS A 34 -10.83 -17.56 4.74
CA LYS A 34 -11.01 -18.83 5.43
C LYS A 34 -12.31 -18.77 6.22
N MET A 35 -13.22 -19.68 5.92
CA MET A 35 -14.49 -19.81 6.63
C MET A 35 -14.56 -21.14 7.36
N THR A 36 -14.96 -21.09 8.64
CA THR A 36 -15.35 -22.26 9.42
C THR A 36 -16.81 -22.05 9.84
N PRO A 37 -17.76 -22.84 9.29
CA PRO A 37 -19.18 -22.66 9.57
C PRO A 37 -19.45 -22.61 11.08
N ASN A 38 -20.33 -21.70 11.50
CA ASN A 38 -20.72 -21.44 12.89
C ASN A 38 -19.59 -21.09 13.85
N ARG A 39 -18.40 -20.70 13.35
CA ARG A 39 -17.26 -20.33 14.18
C ARG A 39 -16.67 -18.95 13.80
N TYR A 40 -16.11 -18.82 12.60
CA TYR A 40 -15.47 -17.57 12.16
C TYR A 40 -15.33 -17.49 10.64
N ILE A 41 -15.21 -16.26 10.19
CA ILE A 41 -14.68 -15.91 8.87
C ILE A 41 -13.40 -15.14 9.10
N GLN A 42 -12.31 -15.55 8.45
CA GLN A 42 -11.06 -14.84 8.44
C GLN A 42 -10.87 -14.23 7.06
N ASP A 43 -10.92 -12.91 7.00
CA ASP A 43 -10.58 -12.14 5.81
C ASP A 43 -9.08 -11.84 5.84
N GLY A 44 -8.36 -12.37 4.84
CA GLY A 44 -6.93 -12.18 4.67
C GLY A 44 -6.60 -11.18 3.55
N MET A 45 -7.51 -10.27 3.24
CA MET A 45 -7.30 -9.23 2.23
C MET A 45 -6.14 -8.31 2.65
N ARG A 46 -5.20 -8.10 1.73
CA ARG A 46 -4.01 -7.29 1.97
C ARG A 46 -3.42 -6.78 0.67
N PHE A 47 -2.49 -5.83 0.75
CA PHE A 47 -1.58 -5.56 -0.35
C PHE A 47 -0.62 -6.75 -0.57
N ASP A 48 -0.16 -6.95 -1.81
CA ASP A 48 0.68 -8.11 -2.17
C ASP A 48 2.07 -8.11 -1.52
N ARG A 49 2.46 -6.98 -0.92
CA ARG A 49 3.69 -6.81 -0.12
C ARG A 49 3.45 -5.86 1.05
N ASP A 50 4.22 -6.04 2.12
CA ASP A 50 4.21 -5.14 3.28
C ASP A 50 5.09 -3.90 3.04
N VAL A 51 6.12 -4.05 2.18
CA VAL A 51 7.08 -2.99 1.84
C VAL A 51 7.33 -2.94 0.34
N TYR A 52 7.19 -1.76 -0.23
CA TYR A 52 7.53 -1.44 -1.60
C TYR A 52 8.70 -0.46 -1.62
N ARG A 53 9.52 -0.55 -2.67
CA ARG A 53 10.65 0.38 -2.88
C ARG A 53 10.54 1.00 -4.25
N VAL A 54 10.74 2.32 -4.32
CA VAL A 54 10.70 3.07 -5.58
C VAL A 54 11.69 4.24 -5.51
N LYS A 55 12.26 4.62 -6.64
CA LYS A 55 13.09 5.83 -6.73
C LYS A 55 12.24 7.08 -6.51
N SER A 56 12.80 8.11 -5.87
CA SER A 56 12.25 9.46 -5.93
C SER A 56 12.13 9.90 -7.40
N GLY A 57 11.03 10.52 -7.77
CA GLY A 57 10.68 10.79 -9.16
C GLY A 57 10.17 9.58 -9.96
N GLY A 58 10.04 8.44 -9.34
CA GLY A 58 9.48 7.22 -9.95
C GLY A 58 7.96 7.20 -10.00
N THR A 59 7.41 6.03 -10.29
CA THR A 59 5.97 5.81 -10.43
C THR A 59 5.51 4.65 -9.55
N VAL A 60 4.41 4.85 -8.82
CA VAL A 60 3.63 3.78 -8.20
C VAL A 60 2.40 3.54 -9.05
N GLN A 61 2.18 2.32 -9.50
CA GLN A 61 0.93 1.92 -10.12
C GLN A 61 0.13 1.09 -9.11
N PHE A 62 -1.05 1.57 -8.71
CA PHE A 62 -2.02 0.79 -7.96
C PHE A 62 -2.98 0.13 -8.96
N LYS A 63 -3.12 -1.20 -8.89
CA LYS A 63 -3.86 -1.99 -9.87
C LYS A 63 -4.82 -2.95 -9.20
N MET A 64 -6.09 -2.92 -9.62
CA MET A 64 -7.15 -3.84 -9.21
C MET A 64 -6.92 -5.23 -9.80
N THR A 65 -6.82 -6.25 -8.95
CA THR A 65 -6.65 -7.66 -9.34
C THR A 65 -7.76 -8.57 -8.80
N ALA A 66 -8.44 -8.16 -7.73
CA ALA A 66 -9.51 -8.88 -7.04
C ALA A 66 -10.80 -8.04 -6.94
N PRO A 67 -11.48 -7.72 -8.06
CA PRO A 67 -12.65 -6.83 -8.06
C PRO A 67 -13.88 -7.40 -7.34
N GLN A 68 -13.94 -8.71 -7.12
CA GLN A 68 -15.03 -9.36 -6.38
C GLN A 68 -15.07 -8.97 -4.90
N GLU A 69 -14.00 -8.38 -4.39
CA GLU A 69 -13.88 -7.97 -2.99
C GLU A 69 -14.32 -6.51 -2.74
N GLY A 70 -14.87 -5.88 -3.76
CA GLY A 70 -15.31 -4.50 -3.69
C GLY A 70 -14.24 -3.48 -4.10
N PRO A 71 -14.49 -2.20 -3.84
CA PRO A 71 -13.55 -1.13 -4.16
C PRO A 71 -12.36 -1.13 -3.21
N HIS A 72 -11.23 -0.61 -3.68
CA HIS A 72 -10.05 -0.39 -2.85
C HIS A 72 -9.55 1.05 -2.95
N THR A 73 -8.82 1.48 -1.94
CA THR A 73 -8.08 2.74 -1.99
C THR A 73 -6.58 2.51 -1.78
N PHE A 74 -5.78 3.37 -2.39
CA PHE A 74 -4.39 3.59 -2.03
C PHE A 74 -4.34 4.96 -1.34
N THR A 75 -4.17 4.98 -0.03
CA THR A 75 -4.28 6.22 0.74
C THR A 75 -3.09 6.37 1.67
N VAL A 76 -2.30 7.42 1.46
CA VAL A 76 -1.17 7.75 2.34
C VAL A 76 -1.70 8.36 3.63
N VAL A 77 -1.26 7.83 4.76
CA VAL A 77 -1.66 8.30 6.10
C VAL A 77 -0.45 8.49 7.01
N ALA A 78 -0.60 9.31 8.04
CA ALA A 78 0.44 9.44 9.05
C ALA A 78 0.51 8.16 9.91
N ARG A 79 1.71 7.82 10.40
CA ARG A 79 1.93 6.62 11.23
C ARG A 79 0.99 6.52 12.44
N LYS A 80 0.69 7.67 13.05
CA LYS A 80 -0.18 7.74 14.23
C LYS A 80 -1.63 7.39 13.93
N ASP A 81 -2.07 7.57 12.68
CA ASP A 81 -3.45 7.41 12.25
C ASP A 81 -3.73 5.98 11.72
N LEU A 82 -2.70 5.14 11.55
CA LEU A 82 -2.89 3.74 11.16
C LEU A 82 -3.58 2.95 12.30
N PRO A 83 -4.68 2.24 12.01
CA PRO A 83 -5.29 1.29 12.94
C PRO A 83 -4.30 0.20 13.37
N LYS A 84 -4.23 -0.09 14.67
CA LYS A 84 -3.27 -1.05 15.26
C LYS A 84 -3.94 -2.29 15.86
N ASN A 85 -5.26 -2.28 15.95
CA ASN A 85 -6.05 -3.36 16.54
C ASN A 85 -7.47 -3.35 15.97
N ALA A 86 -8.24 -4.41 16.24
CA ALA A 86 -9.60 -4.57 15.74
C ALA A 86 -10.51 -3.38 16.09
N LYS A 87 -10.46 -2.87 17.34
CA LYS A 87 -11.28 -1.73 17.76
C LYS A 87 -11.00 -0.48 16.90
N GLN A 88 -9.73 -0.19 16.62
CA GLN A 88 -9.35 0.94 15.79
C GLN A 88 -9.67 0.70 14.31
N THR A 89 -9.64 -0.54 13.85
CA THR A 89 -10.03 -0.93 12.50
C THR A 89 -11.53 -0.71 12.28
N PHE A 90 -12.36 -1.16 13.21
CA PHE A 90 -13.82 -0.97 13.13
C PHE A 90 -14.25 0.49 13.36
N ASN A 91 -13.49 1.25 14.12
CA ASN A 91 -13.75 2.67 14.38
C ASN A 91 -12.63 3.55 13.76
N CYS A 92 -12.40 3.39 12.47
CA CYS A 92 -11.32 4.05 11.76
C CYS A 92 -11.63 5.54 11.51
N VAL A 93 -11.22 6.41 12.42
CA VAL A 93 -11.47 7.86 12.34
C VAL A 93 -10.87 8.47 11.07
N ILE A 94 -9.64 8.09 10.71
CA ILE A 94 -8.99 8.61 9.50
C ILE A 94 -9.68 8.11 8.23
N CYS A 95 -10.22 6.88 8.24
CA CYS A 95 -10.97 6.33 7.12
C CYS A 95 -12.22 7.17 6.86
N ASN A 96 -13.02 7.44 7.89
CA ASN A 96 -14.22 8.26 7.78
C ASN A 96 -13.90 9.67 7.30
N LYS A 97 -12.86 10.30 7.87
CA LYS A 97 -12.42 11.64 7.48
C LYS A 97 -12.06 11.71 5.99
N LEU A 98 -11.29 10.76 5.49
CA LEU A 98 -10.83 10.77 4.10
C LEU A 98 -11.92 10.25 3.14
N ALA A 99 -12.81 9.36 3.57
CA ALA A 99 -14.00 9.01 2.80
C ALA A 99 -14.91 10.22 2.55
N ILE A 100 -15.16 11.04 3.58
CA ILE A 100 -15.89 12.30 3.44
C ILE A 100 -15.17 13.26 2.48
N ALA A 101 -13.85 13.34 2.54
CA ALA A 101 -13.06 14.16 1.63
C ALA A 101 -13.16 13.68 0.17
N HIS A 102 -13.29 12.37 -0.06
CA HIS A 102 -13.65 11.81 -1.37
C HIS A 102 -15.10 12.13 -1.78
N GLY A 103 -15.91 12.71 -0.88
CA GLY A 103 -17.33 12.95 -1.10
C GLY A 103 -18.17 11.69 -1.10
N ALA A 104 -17.73 10.66 -0.36
CA ALA A 104 -18.53 9.48 -0.11
C ALA A 104 -19.66 9.80 0.86
N ASP A 105 -20.87 9.31 0.54
CA ASP A 105 -22.03 9.38 1.42
C ASP A 105 -22.15 8.05 2.18
N PRO A 106 -22.07 8.05 3.53
CA PRO A 106 -22.17 6.83 4.32
C PRO A 106 -23.55 6.14 4.24
N ASN A 107 -24.57 6.84 3.71
CA ASN A 107 -25.92 6.32 3.51
C ASN A 107 -26.18 5.87 2.06
N SER A 108 -25.18 5.83 1.21
CA SER A 108 -25.30 5.51 -0.21
C SER A 108 -24.18 4.55 -0.65
N GLU A 109 -24.52 3.63 -1.54
CA GLU A 109 -23.55 2.77 -2.23
C GLU A 109 -22.99 3.42 -3.51
N ALA A 110 -23.38 4.67 -3.78
CA ALA A 110 -22.87 5.40 -4.92
C ALA A 110 -21.35 5.60 -4.84
N PRO A 111 -20.65 5.60 -5.97
CA PRO A 111 -19.23 5.93 -6.00
C PRO A 111 -18.97 7.32 -5.38
N PRO A 112 -17.81 7.52 -4.76
CA PRO A 112 -17.46 8.81 -4.19
C PRO A 112 -17.37 9.89 -5.30
N LYS A 113 -17.66 11.12 -4.93
CA LYS A 113 -17.64 12.27 -5.86
C LYS A 113 -16.26 12.50 -6.49
N PHE A 114 -15.20 12.32 -5.70
CA PHE A 114 -13.82 12.48 -6.12
C PHE A 114 -13.09 11.16 -6.04
N LEU A 115 -12.54 10.69 -7.16
CA LEU A 115 -11.73 9.48 -7.17
C LEU A 115 -10.34 9.70 -6.57
N PHE A 116 -9.91 10.96 -6.44
CA PHE A 116 -8.58 11.32 -5.96
C PHE A 116 -8.64 12.37 -4.87
N LEU A 117 -7.65 12.30 -3.96
CA LEU A 117 -7.35 13.36 -3.00
C LEU A 117 -5.88 13.75 -3.15
N GLU A 118 -5.59 15.04 -3.08
CA GLU A 118 -4.24 15.57 -2.85
C GLU A 118 -4.26 16.34 -1.52
N ASN A 119 -3.42 15.92 -0.57
CA ASN A 119 -3.41 16.49 0.79
C ASN A 119 -4.77 16.42 1.52
N GLY A 120 -5.60 15.42 1.22
CA GLY A 120 -6.93 15.29 1.81
C GLY A 120 -8.00 16.18 1.20
N VAL A 121 -7.74 16.78 0.04
CA VAL A 121 -8.70 17.60 -0.71
C VAL A 121 -9.08 16.87 -1.99
N GLY A 122 -10.40 16.77 -2.25
CA GLY A 122 -10.94 16.09 -3.43
C GLY A 122 -10.54 16.78 -4.73
N GLN A 123 -10.13 15.97 -5.72
CA GLN A 123 -9.74 16.44 -7.05
C GLN A 123 -10.00 15.39 -8.15
N ASN A 124 -9.83 15.79 -9.43
CA ASN A 124 -10.13 14.96 -10.59
C ASN A 124 -8.89 14.33 -11.25
N THR A 125 -7.69 14.60 -10.73
CA THR A 125 -6.43 14.07 -11.25
C THR A 125 -5.72 13.24 -10.20
N ALA A 126 -4.96 12.21 -10.62
CA ALA A 126 -4.18 11.39 -9.69
C ALA A 126 -3.16 12.28 -8.93
N PRO A 127 -3.10 12.15 -7.58
CA PRO A 127 -2.20 12.97 -6.77
C PRO A 127 -0.75 12.62 -7.02
N LYS A 128 0.12 13.55 -6.65
CA LYS A 128 1.55 13.26 -6.44
C LYS A 128 1.69 12.61 -5.08
N LEU A 129 2.49 11.52 -5.00
CA LEU A 129 2.72 10.85 -3.72
C LEU A 129 3.89 11.50 -2.98
N ASP A 130 3.60 12.27 -1.95
CA ASP A 130 4.63 12.85 -1.09
C ASP A 130 4.23 12.98 0.40
N ARG A 131 2.94 12.90 0.74
CA ARG A 131 2.47 13.16 2.10
C ARG A 131 1.14 12.49 2.46
N PRO A 132 0.78 12.47 3.76
CA PRO A 132 -0.54 12.01 4.19
C PRO A 132 -1.67 12.83 3.58
N GLY A 133 -2.74 12.12 3.20
CA GLY A 133 -3.90 12.70 2.52
C GLY A 133 -3.91 12.47 1.00
N ASP A 134 -2.79 12.07 0.39
CA ASP A 134 -2.76 11.65 -1.01
C ASP A 134 -3.46 10.31 -1.14
N SER A 135 -4.49 10.24 -1.99
CA SER A 135 -5.35 9.07 -2.08
C SER A 135 -5.91 8.86 -3.49
N ALA A 136 -6.16 7.60 -3.84
CA ALA A 136 -7.00 7.23 -4.96
C ALA A 136 -7.99 6.15 -4.54
N PHE A 137 -9.23 6.32 -4.97
CA PHE A 137 -10.27 5.31 -4.94
C PHE A 137 -10.27 4.57 -6.29
N LEU A 138 -10.25 3.25 -6.23
CA LEU A 138 -10.32 2.39 -7.40
C LEU A 138 -11.60 1.56 -7.35
N ALA A 139 -12.47 1.77 -8.34
CA ALA A 139 -13.70 1.00 -8.47
C ALA A 139 -13.40 -0.49 -8.68
N PRO A 140 -14.31 -1.41 -8.29
CA PRO A 140 -14.12 -2.85 -8.38
C PRO A 140 -14.23 -3.37 -9.81
N GLN A 141 -13.34 -2.91 -10.67
CA GLN A 141 -13.26 -3.30 -12.08
C GLN A 141 -11.91 -3.97 -12.36
N LYS A 142 -11.95 -5.20 -12.89
CA LYS A 142 -10.72 -5.94 -13.23
C LYS A 142 -9.83 -5.15 -14.18
N GLY A 143 -8.58 -4.98 -13.79
CA GLY A 143 -7.59 -4.27 -14.59
C GLY A 143 -7.61 -2.74 -14.40
N ALA A 144 -8.60 -2.18 -13.66
CA ALA A 144 -8.54 -0.78 -13.29
C ALA A 144 -7.20 -0.46 -12.62
N ALA A 145 -6.62 0.67 -12.97
CA ALA A 145 -5.33 1.06 -12.43
C ALA A 145 -5.17 2.58 -12.40
N VAL A 146 -4.41 3.06 -11.44
CA VAL A 146 -3.97 4.45 -11.36
C VAL A 146 -2.46 4.52 -11.22
N ASN A 147 -1.84 5.51 -11.88
CA ASN A 147 -0.42 5.77 -11.77
C ASN A 147 -0.20 7.06 -10.97
N PHE A 148 0.64 6.98 -9.96
CA PHE A 148 1.06 8.10 -9.14
C PHE A 148 2.49 8.47 -9.44
N LYS A 149 2.78 9.75 -9.61
CA LYS A 149 4.14 10.25 -9.61
C LYS A 149 4.62 10.39 -8.17
N VAL A 150 5.75 9.77 -7.83
CA VAL A 150 6.36 9.90 -6.50
C VAL A 150 7.19 11.16 -6.47
N THR A 151 6.77 12.16 -5.69
CA THR A 151 7.49 13.42 -5.50
C THR A 151 8.12 13.55 -4.12
N ALA A 152 7.83 12.58 -3.23
CA ALA A 152 8.51 12.46 -1.96
C ALA A 152 10.03 12.37 -2.15
N ARG A 153 10.77 13.04 -1.28
CA ARG A 153 12.24 13.05 -1.29
C ARG A 153 12.80 11.65 -1.02
N LYS A 154 13.99 11.39 -1.52
CA LYS A 154 14.77 10.20 -1.18
C LYS A 154 14.91 10.07 0.36
N GLY A 155 14.70 8.88 0.88
CA GLY A 155 14.66 8.56 2.31
C GLY A 155 13.29 8.69 2.96
N ALA A 156 12.29 9.23 2.27
CA ALA A 156 10.93 9.30 2.79
C ALA A 156 10.32 7.89 2.94
N ILE A 157 9.50 7.74 3.98
CA ILE A 157 8.72 6.54 4.27
C ILE A 157 7.25 6.94 4.28
N LEU A 158 6.53 6.59 3.23
CA LEU A 158 5.10 6.80 3.12
C LEU A 158 4.36 5.54 3.56
N ARG A 159 3.47 5.67 4.54
CA ARG A 159 2.59 4.58 4.96
C ARG A 159 1.26 4.74 4.29
N PHE A 160 0.73 3.67 3.76
CA PHE A 160 -0.55 3.71 3.09
C PHE A 160 -1.45 2.55 3.51
N MET A 161 -2.74 2.76 3.33
CA MET A 161 -3.77 1.79 3.67
C MET A 161 -4.94 1.87 2.69
N CYS A 162 -5.81 0.87 2.74
CA CYS A 162 -7.13 0.94 2.14
C CYS A 162 -8.14 1.52 3.14
N LEU A 163 -8.90 2.54 2.76
CA LEU A 163 -9.92 3.15 3.63
C LEU A 163 -11.14 2.24 3.80
N VAL A 164 -11.43 1.40 2.80
CA VAL A 164 -12.55 0.44 2.83
C VAL A 164 -12.21 -0.79 3.67
N HIS A 165 -10.92 -1.18 3.67
CA HIS A 165 -10.38 -2.33 4.39
C HIS A 165 -9.22 -1.89 5.27
N PRO A 166 -9.48 -1.27 6.45
CA PRO A 166 -8.44 -0.57 7.22
C PRO A 166 -7.32 -1.46 7.75
N TRP A 167 -7.47 -2.76 7.71
CA TRP A 167 -6.39 -3.73 8.02
C TRP A 167 -5.41 -3.94 6.87
N MET A 168 -5.78 -3.55 5.62
CA MET A 168 -4.85 -3.53 4.48
C MET A 168 -3.90 -2.34 4.62
N GLN A 169 -2.69 -2.60 5.05
CA GLN A 169 -1.68 -1.57 5.30
C GLN A 169 -0.34 -1.99 4.71
N ALA A 170 0.42 -1.04 4.20
CA ALA A 170 1.79 -1.26 3.72
C ALA A 170 2.63 0.02 3.78
N THR A 171 3.88 -0.11 3.41
CA THR A 171 4.88 0.97 3.42
C THR A 171 5.52 1.13 2.05
N LEU A 172 5.70 2.37 1.61
CA LEU A 172 6.48 2.76 0.45
C LEU A 172 7.76 3.46 0.91
N GLU A 173 8.89 2.85 0.67
CA GLU A 173 10.22 3.43 0.90
C GLU A 173 10.70 4.13 -0.37
N VAL A 174 10.92 5.43 -0.28
CA VAL A 174 11.45 6.24 -1.40
C VAL A 174 12.98 6.27 -1.32
N ARG A 175 13.64 5.80 -2.35
CA ARG A 175 15.09 5.60 -2.40
C ARG A 175 15.78 6.52 -3.43
#